data_bb330fb595da70f052fe14611274e628
#
_entry.id   bb330fb595da70f052fe14611274e628
#
_cell.length_a   1.000
_cell.length_b   1.000
_cell.length_c   1.000
_cell.angle_alpha   90.00
_cell.angle_beta   90.00
_cell.angle_gamma   90.00
#
_symmetry.space_group_name_H-M   'P 1'
#
loop_
_entity.id
_entity.type
_entity.pdbx_description
1 polymer ?
#
loop_
_entity_poly.entity_id
_entity_poly.type
_entity_poly.pdbx_seq_one_letter_code
_entity_poly.pdbx_strand_id
1 'polypeptide(L)'
;MSFEIETLDKEKNIDLITIYDERSKVQFTNFGMRIVDWKIDDRSVILGPTESDDLIEYYEQNPYFFGATVARYGGRIENGQFVLNGESYQLEQNDGVHNLHGGSNGLYTQVCDYDIVNEDDVVRIVYHVELKHSIDHFPGNIDMTVTHHYDLTNLKWSIIYEATSTEDTLLNPMNHVYFNLNETNASIENHQLHHNVQLYPLKDNQIVESLDTENINVEIGKESITFKELFESGLQQINQFNGIDHPVKLEDVTFKVSNDELELEMTTDQNEVVIFTLNDVDWNDRKDSINVHSGFTLETQSLPNDINLLNESAPSILRKGDTFNSVTSYQINYKK
;
A
#
# COMPACT_ATOMS: atom_id res chain seq x y z
N MET A 1 -11.67 0.77 25.73
CA MET A 1 -10.92 0.12 24.65
C MET A 1 -10.97 -1.39 24.82
N SER A 2 -11.20 -2.13 23.76
CA SER A 2 -11.17 -3.58 23.75
C SER A 2 -10.45 -4.07 22.49
N PHE A 3 -9.82 -5.24 22.59
CA PHE A 3 -9.40 -5.97 21.41
C PHE A 3 -9.81 -7.45 21.58
N GLU A 4 -10.02 -8.10 20.45
CA GLU A 4 -10.42 -9.50 20.36
C GLU A 4 -9.56 -10.20 19.30
N ILE A 5 -9.31 -11.49 19.50
CA ILE A 5 -8.64 -12.34 18.52
C ILE A 5 -9.58 -13.50 18.21
N GLU A 6 -9.89 -13.66 16.94
CA GLU A 6 -10.65 -14.77 16.41
C GLU A 6 -9.75 -15.60 15.51
N THR A 7 -9.62 -16.89 15.79
CA THR A 7 -8.90 -17.82 14.91
C THR A 7 -9.82 -18.26 13.78
N LEU A 8 -9.50 -17.82 12.56
CA LEU A 8 -10.25 -18.14 11.34
C LEU A 8 -9.88 -19.53 10.79
N ASP A 9 -8.60 -19.88 10.84
CA ASP A 9 -8.10 -21.19 10.43
C ASP A 9 -7.02 -21.68 11.40
N LYS A 10 -7.34 -22.75 12.13
CA LYS A 10 -6.42 -23.35 13.13
C LYS A 10 -5.26 -24.12 12.49
N GLU A 11 -5.45 -24.67 11.29
CA GLU A 11 -4.41 -25.46 10.62
C GLU A 11 -3.37 -24.53 9.97
N LYS A 12 -3.82 -23.41 9.39
CA LYS A 12 -2.97 -22.38 8.78
C LYS A 12 -2.51 -21.33 9.80
N ASN A 13 -3.02 -21.33 11.03
CA ASN A 13 -2.74 -20.32 12.06
C ASN A 13 -3.15 -18.90 11.65
N ILE A 14 -4.29 -18.74 10.98
CA ILE A 14 -4.80 -17.45 10.53
C ILE A 14 -5.76 -16.89 11.59
N ASP A 15 -5.44 -15.68 12.03
CA ASP A 15 -6.21 -14.93 13.01
C ASP A 15 -6.74 -13.62 12.45
N LEU A 16 -7.90 -13.21 12.95
CA LEU A 16 -8.47 -11.87 12.82
C LEU A 16 -8.36 -11.15 14.16
N ILE A 17 -7.72 -9.99 14.15
CA ILE A 17 -7.49 -9.16 15.32
C ILE A 17 -8.37 -7.92 15.19
N THR A 18 -9.31 -7.73 16.08
CA THR A 18 -10.22 -6.59 16.11
C THR A 18 -9.88 -5.66 17.26
N ILE A 19 -9.68 -4.38 17.00
CA ILE A 19 -9.43 -3.32 17.98
C ILE A 19 -10.58 -2.33 17.86
N TYR A 20 -11.24 -2.00 18.99
CA TYR A 20 -12.42 -1.14 18.93
C TYR A 20 -12.68 -0.32 20.20
N ASP A 21 -13.38 0.78 19.99
CA ASP A 21 -14.04 1.58 21.03
C ASP A 21 -15.45 2.04 20.55
N GLU A 22 -16.01 3.07 21.17
CA GLU A 22 -17.33 3.59 20.80
C GLU A 22 -17.37 4.31 19.45
N ARG A 23 -16.23 4.77 18.93
CA ARG A 23 -16.12 5.58 17.71
C ARG A 23 -15.48 4.84 16.54
N SER A 24 -14.67 3.85 16.81
CA SER A 24 -13.90 3.20 15.76
C SER A 24 -13.77 1.70 15.98
N LYS A 25 -13.68 0.98 14.87
CA LYS A 25 -13.34 -0.44 14.80
C LYS A 25 -12.33 -0.64 13.69
N VAL A 26 -11.17 -1.19 14.01
CA VAL A 26 -10.18 -1.59 13.01
C VAL A 26 -9.89 -3.08 13.13
N GLN A 27 -9.72 -3.74 11.99
CA GLN A 27 -9.45 -5.17 11.92
C GLN A 27 -8.16 -5.43 11.13
N PHE A 28 -7.36 -6.35 11.65
CA PHE A 28 -6.13 -6.81 11.03
C PHE A 28 -6.11 -8.34 10.97
N THR A 29 -5.35 -8.89 10.03
CA THR A 29 -5.06 -10.34 9.99
C THR A 29 -3.56 -10.57 9.81
N ASN A 30 -3.07 -11.67 10.34
CA ASN A 30 -1.70 -12.11 10.13
C ASN A 30 -1.47 -12.78 8.76
N PHE A 31 -2.53 -12.98 7.98
CA PHE A 31 -2.44 -13.41 6.58
C PHE A 31 -2.12 -12.21 5.67
N GLY A 32 -0.86 -12.11 5.23
CA GLY A 32 -0.33 -10.98 4.47
C GLY A 32 -0.22 -9.69 5.30
N MET A 33 -0.30 -9.77 6.64
CA MET A 33 -0.28 -8.64 7.56
C MET A 33 -1.18 -7.50 7.04
N ARG A 34 -2.46 -7.86 6.79
CA ARG A 34 -3.44 -6.94 6.18
C ARG A 34 -4.15 -6.12 7.23
N ILE A 35 -4.44 -4.87 6.85
CA ILE A 35 -5.60 -4.18 7.38
C ILE A 35 -6.83 -4.69 6.63
N VAL A 36 -7.83 -5.14 7.37
CA VAL A 36 -9.03 -5.81 6.82
C VAL A 36 -10.19 -4.87 6.69
N ASP A 37 -10.45 -4.08 7.73
CA ASP A 37 -11.49 -3.07 7.78
C ASP A 37 -11.07 -1.94 8.73
N TRP A 38 -11.55 -0.73 8.45
CA TRP A 38 -11.40 0.42 9.32
C TRP A 38 -12.69 1.23 9.31
N LYS A 39 -13.44 1.09 10.40
CA LYS A 39 -14.71 1.80 10.60
C LYS A 39 -14.55 3.00 11.51
N ILE A 40 -15.16 4.09 11.09
CA ILE A 40 -15.34 5.32 11.86
C ILE A 40 -16.84 5.59 11.93
N ASP A 41 -17.42 5.63 13.15
CA ASP A 41 -18.87 5.75 13.37
C ASP A 41 -19.67 4.76 12.48
N ASP A 42 -19.28 3.46 12.54
CA ASP A 42 -19.84 2.34 11.78
C ASP A 42 -19.68 2.39 10.25
N ARG A 43 -19.02 3.39 9.69
CA ARG A 43 -18.73 3.52 8.27
C ARG A 43 -17.30 3.06 7.97
N SER A 44 -17.12 2.07 7.09
CA SER A 44 -15.80 1.69 6.58
C SER A 44 -15.21 2.82 5.73
N VAL A 45 -13.93 3.13 5.97
CA VAL A 45 -13.17 4.13 5.22
C VAL A 45 -12.13 3.49 4.29
N ILE A 46 -12.13 2.16 4.22
CA ILE A 46 -11.29 1.36 3.32
C ILE A 46 -12.14 0.29 2.61
N LEU A 47 -11.65 -0.20 1.48
CA LEU A 47 -12.23 -1.35 0.79
C LEU A 47 -11.72 -2.66 1.42
N GLY A 48 -12.62 -3.61 1.57
CA GLY A 48 -12.30 -4.93 2.14
C GLY A 48 -13.45 -5.90 2.04
N PRO A 49 -13.34 -7.09 2.66
CA PRO A 49 -14.43 -8.07 2.72
C PRO A 49 -15.62 -7.52 3.51
N THR A 50 -16.81 -8.00 3.19
CA THR A 50 -18.02 -7.77 3.97
C THR A 50 -18.17 -8.83 5.06
N GLU A 51 -19.08 -8.62 6.02
CA GLU A 51 -19.36 -9.59 7.09
C GLU A 51 -19.86 -10.95 6.58
N SER A 52 -20.35 -11.03 5.32
CA SER A 52 -20.81 -12.28 4.71
C SER A 52 -19.73 -13.04 3.97
N ASP A 53 -18.53 -12.48 3.81
CA ASP A 53 -17.43 -13.08 3.08
C ASP A 53 -16.61 -14.04 3.97
N ASP A 54 -16.16 -15.15 3.39
CA ASP A 54 -15.05 -15.90 3.94
C ASP A 54 -13.77 -15.11 3.69
N LEU A 55 -13.16 -14.60 4.76
CA LEU A 55 -12.02 -13.70 4.70
C LEU A 55 -10.82 -14.35 4.02
N ILE A 56 -10.57 -15.62 4.25
CA ILE A 56 -9.42 -16.34 3.68
C ILE A 56 -9.62 -16.50 2.18
N GLU A 57 -10.78 -17.02 1.77
CA GLU A 57 -11.13 -17.19 0.36
C GLU A 57 -11.13 -15.84 -0.38
N TYR A 58 -11.66 -14.79 0.27
CA TYR A 58 -11.66 -13.44 -0.27
C TYR A 58 -10.24 -12.97 -0.62
N TYR A 59 -9.27 -13.14 0.28
CA TYR A 59 -7.89 -12.69 0.04
C TYR A 59 -7.07 -13.63 -0.84
N GLU A 60 -7.34 -14.93 -0.84
CA GLU A 60 -6.72 -15.87 -1.77
C GLU A 60 -7.13 -15.59 -3.23
N GLN A 61 -8.33 -15.04 -3.44
CA GLN A 61 -8.87 -14.71 -4.77
C GLN A 61 -8.70 -13.25 -5.16
N ASN A 62 -8.31 -12.36 -4.24
CA ASN A 62 -8.23 -10.92 -4.47
C ASN A 62 -7.06 -10.54 -5.38
N PRO A 63 -7.30 -10.07 -6.63
CA PRO A 63 -6.24 -9.72 -7.56
C PRO A 63 -5.65 -8.31 -7.31
N TYR A 64 -6.22 -7.54 -6.36
CA TYR A 64 -5.87 -6.14 -6.10
C TYR A 64 -5.12 -5.91 -4.79
N PHE A 65 -4.68 -6.97 -4.11
CA PHE A 65 -3.86 -6.91 -2.89
C PHE A 65 -4.48 -6.11 -1.73
N PHE A 66 -5.82 -6.04 -1.62
CA PHE A 66 -6.50 -5.20 -0.62
C PHE A 66 -5.92 -5.33 0.78
N GLY A 67 -5.48 -4.19 1.33
CA GLY A 67 -4.93 -4.04 2.67
C GLY A 67 -3.61 -4.76 2.93
N ALA A 68 -3.05 -5.47 1.95
CA ALA A 68 -1.86 -6.31 2.15
C ALA A 68 -0.60 -5.48 2.42
N THR A 69 0.26 -6.02 3.27
CA THR A 69 1.65 -5.61 3.33
C THR A 69 2.43 -6.28 2.22
N VAL A 70 3.07 -5.50 1.38
CA VAL A 70 3.88 -5.93 0.25
C VAL A 70 5.35 -5.77 0.59
N ALA A 71 6.12 -6.84 0.41
CA ALA A 71 7.56 -6.90 0.41
C ALA A 71 7.98 -8.15 -0.38
N ARG A 72 9.18 -8.28 -0.90
CA ARG A 72 10.37 -7.48 -0.65
C ARG A 72 10.34 -6.14 -1.40
N TYR A 73 9.58 -6.05 -2.53
CA TYR A 73 9.62 -4.89 -3.39
C TYR A 73 8.22 -4.50 -3.88
N GLY A 74 7.75 -3.33 -3.43
CA GLY A 74 6.51 -2.70 -3.90
C GLY A 74 6.64 -2.17 -5.32
N GLY A 75 5.59 -2.34 -6.13
CA GLY A 75 5.61 -1.97 -7.54
C GLY A 75 6.38 -2.94 -8.42
N ARG A 76 6.73 -2.48 -9.65
CA ARG A 76 7.37 -3.31 -10.69
C ARG A 76 8.87 -3.16 -10.73
N ILE A 77 9.58 -4.28 -11.07
CA ILE A 77 10.97 -4.27 -11.54
C ILE A 77 10.95 -4.68 -13.01
N GLU A 78 11.46 -3.81 -13.88
CA GLU A 78 11.44 -4.00 -15.35
C GLU A 78 12.11 -5.30 -15.76
N ASN A 79 11.44 -6.10 -16.59
CA ASN A 79 11.87 -7.43 -17.05
C ASN A 79 12.17 -8.44 -15.92
N GLY A 80 11.78 -8.14 -14.68
CA GLY A 80 12.16 -8.93 -13.51
C GLY A 80 13.67 -8.99 -13.32
N GLN A 81 14.43 -8.00 -13.78
CA GLN A 81 15.90 -8.00 -13.77
C GLN A 81 16.46 -6.74 -13.14
N PHE A 82 17.58 -6.89 -12.46
CA PHE A 82 18.38 -5.77 -11.98
C PHE A 82 19.87 -6.19 -11.82
N VAL A 83 20.73 -5.18 -11.72
CA VAL A 83 22.16 -5.35 -11.41
C VAL A 83 22.46 -4.72 -10.06
N LEU A 84 23.11 -5.47 -9.17
CA LEU A 84 23.56 -4.98 -7.86
C LEU A 84 24.98 -5.49 -7.61
N ASN A 85 25.91 -4.58 -7.25
CA ASN A 85 27.34 -4.89 -7.04
C ASN A 85 27.99 -5.58 -8.26
N GLY A 86 27.52 -5.27 -9.47
CA GLY A 86 28.02 -5.87 -10.72
C GLY A 86 27.50 -7.28 -11.02
N GLU A 87 26.64 -7.84 -10.20
CA GLU A 87 25.96 -9.11 -10.43
C GLU A 87 24.54 -8.89 -10.95
N SER A 88 24.12 -9.72 -11.92
CA SER A 88 22.79 -9.68 -12.50
C SER A 88 21.86 -10.66 -11.80
N TYR A 89 20.68 -10.19 -11.41
CA TYR A 89 19.65 -10.99 -10.78
C TYR A 89 18.43 -11.11 -11.68
N GLN A 90 17.85 -12.30 -11.75
CA GLN A 90 16.61 -12.59 -12.44
C GLN A 90 15.55 -13.00 -11.41
N LEU A 91 14.49 -12.24 -11.33
CA LEU A 91 13.32 -12.51 -10.53
C LEU A 91 12.23 -13.22 -11.33
N GLU A 92 11.23 -13.73 -10.64
CA GLU A 92 10.00 -14.21 -11.26
C GLU A 92 9.34 -13.10 -12.09
N GLN A 93 8.80 -13.46 -13.26
CA GLN A 93 7.99 -12.60 -14.11
C GLN A 93 6.52 -12.95 -13.89
N ASN A 94 5.92 -12.38 -12.87
CA ASN A 94 4.53 -12.64 -12.47
C ASN A 94 3.51 -11.61 -12.99
N ASP A 95 4.01 -10.56 -13.68
CA ASP A 95 3.18 -9.54 -14.34
C ASP A 95 3.72 -9.28 -15.76
N GLY A 96 3.23 -10.07 -16.72
CA GLY A 96 3.78 -10.11 -18.08
C GLY A 96 5.26 -10.48 -18.06
N VAL A 97 6.14 -9.52 -18.42
CA VAL A 97 7.60 -9.71 -18.40
C VAL A 97 8.25 -9.09 -17.16
N HIS A 98 7.48 -8.46 -16.29
CA HIS A 98 7.97 -7.76 -15.11
C HIS A 98 7.82 -8.60 -13.84
N ASN A 99 8.58 -8.25 -12.81
CA ASN A 99 8.28 -8.68 -11.44
C ASN A 99 7.40 -7.62 -10.79
N LEU A 100 6.30 -8.04 -10.17
CA LEU A 100 5.37 -7.18 -9.44
C LEU A 100 5.28 -7.68 -8.00
N HIS A 101 5.40 -6.75 -7.05
CA HIS A 101 5.16 -6.96 -5.62
C HIS A 101 5.95 -8.12 -4.99
N GLY A 102 7.18 -8.36 -5.51
CA GLY A 102 8.06 -9.42 -4.99
C GLY A 102 7.77 -10.82 -5.54
N GLY A 103 6.86 -10.96 -6.50
CA GLY A 103 6.54 -12.26 -7.13
C GLY A 103 5.38 -12.99 -6.46
N SER A 104 5.03 -14.18 -6.98
CA SER A 104 3.87 -14.98 -6.52
C SER A 104 3.98 -15.49 -5.08
N ASN A 105 5.20 -15.53 -4.53
CA ASN A 105 5.47 -15.86 -3.13
C ASN A 105 5.71 -14.61 -2.26
N GLY A 106 5.24 -13.45 -2.70
CA GLY A 106 5.35 -12.20 -1.98
C GLY A 106 4.72 -12.26 -0.58
N LEU A 107 5.09 -11.31 0.27
CA LEU A 107 4.67 -11.28 1.68
C LEU A 107 3.15 -11.28 1.87
N TYR A 108 2.44 -10.75 0.90
CA TYR A 108 0.97 -10.71 0.88
C TYR A 108 0.29 -12.10 0.86
N THR A 109 1.03 -13.18 0.56
CA THR A 109 0.52 -14.57 0.58
C THR A 109 0.91 -15.35 1.83
N GLN A 110 1.71 -14.76 2.72
CA GLN A 110 2.29 -15.46 3.86
C GLN A 110 1.45 -15.25 5.13
N VAL A 111 1.47 -16.25 6.01
CA VAL A 111 0.95 -16.13 7.37
C VAL A 111 2.13 -15.93 8.30
N CYS A 112 2.09 -14.86 9.10
CA CYS A 112 3.19 -14.45 9.96
C CYS A 112 2.84 -14.61 11.44
N ASP A 113 3.83 -15.00 12.23
CA ASP A 113 3.73 -14.93 13.68
C ASP A 113 3.69 -13.48 14.15
N TYR A 114 3.04 -13.23 15.28
CA TYR A 114 2.89 -11.89 15.80
C TYR A 114 2.81 -11.83 17.31
N ASP A 115 3.16 -10.67 17.87
CA ASP A 115 2.94 -10.29 19.26
C ASP A 115 1.99 -9.09 19.35
N ILE A 116 1.21 -9.00 20.43
CA ILE A 116 0.35 -7.84 20.70
C ILE A 116 0.86 -7.12 21.94
N VAL A 117 1.05 -5.80 21.80
CA VAL A 117 1.34 -4.88 22.91
C VAL A 117 0.17 -3.91 23.02
N ASN A 118 -0.47 -3.92 24.19
CA ASN A 118 -1.63 -3.09 24.50
C ASN A 118 -1.27 -2.11 25.63
N GLU A 119 -1.24 -0.82 25.33
CA GLU A 119 -0.89 0.25 26.27
C GLU A 119 -1.91 1.38 26.17
N ASP A 120 -2.72 1.58 27.23
CA ASP A 120 -3.78 2.60 27.28
C ASP A 120 -4.66 2.61 26.01
N ASP A 121 -4.65 3.69 25.22
CA ASP A 121 -5.44 3.84 24.01
C ASP A 121 -4.70 3.43 22.71
N VAL A 122 -3.59 2.70 22.84
CA VAL A 122 -2.75 2.26 21.73
C VAL A 122 -2.62 0.75 21.73
N VAL A 123 -2.84 0.14 20.56
CA VAL A 123 -2.56 -1.28 20.33
C VAL A 123 -1.53 -1.41 19.22
N ARG A 124 -0.48 -2.20 19.48
CA ARG A 124 0.53 -2.57 18.48
C ARG A 124 0.47 -4.06 18.21
N ILE A 125 0.44 -4.42 16.93
CA ILE A 125 0.59 -5.79 16.44
C ILE A 125 1.94 -5.84 15.78
N VAL A 126 2.88 -6.59 16.33
CA VAL A 126 4.25 -6.73 15.85
C VAL A 126 4.40 -8.07 15.16
N TYR A 127 4.53 -8.06 13.84
CA TYR A 127 4.74 -9.26 13.03
C TYR A 127 6.23 -9.52 12.83
N HIS A 128 6.62 -10.79 12.85
CA HIS A 128 7.98 -11.27 12.63
C HIS A 128 8.08 -11.97 11.30
N VAL A 129 8.97 -11.50 10.43
CA VAL A 129 9.06 -11.93 9.03
C VAL A 129 10.49 -12.29 8.68
N GLU A 130 10.68 -13.44 8.05
CA GLU A 130 11.95 -13.82 7.41
C GLU A 130 11.71 -13.96 5.90
N LEU A 131 12.29 -13.04 5.10
CA LEU A 131 12.24 -13.11 3.64
C LEU A 131 13.50 -13.83 3.14
N LYS A 132 13.31 -14.92 2.37
CA LYS A 132 14.38 -15.83 1.99
C LYS A 132 14.72 -15.75 0.51
N HIS A 133 16.00 -15.57 0.20
CA HIS A 133 16.52 -15.67 -1.17
C HIS A 133 16.05 -16.92 -1.91
N SER A 134 15.99 -18.07 -1.23
CA SER A 134 15.55 -19.34 -1.82
C SER A 134 14.08 -19.37 -2.27
N ILE A 135 13.28 -18.36 -1.87
CA ILE A 135 11.86 -18.26 -2.18
C ILE A 135 11.60 -17.16 -3.22
N ASP A 136 12.18 -15.97 -3.02
CA ASP A 136 11.86 -14.76 -3.81
C ASP A 136 12.96 -14.38 -4.83
N HIS A 137 14.11 -15.07 -4.75
CA HIS A 137 15.28 -14.89 -5.63
C HIS A 137 16.00 -13.54 -5.56
N PHE A 138 15.61 -12.66 -4.65
CA PHE A 138 16.42 -11.48 -4.32
C PHE A 138 17.67 -11.90 -3.53
N PRO A 139 18.80 -11.20 -3.66
CA PRO A 139 20.00 -11.55 -2.88
C PRO A 139 19.77 -11.39 -1.37
N GLY A 140 20.43 -12.25 -0.60
CA GLY A 140 20.40 -12.24 0.86
C GLY A 140 19.04 -12.63 1.46
N ASN A 141 19.08 -12.88 2.76
CA ASN A 141 17.87 -13.07 3.58
C ASN A 141 17.63 -11.80 4.39
N ILE A 142 16.38 -11.44 4.58
CA ILE A 142 15.96 -10.30 5.39
C ILE A 142 15.27 -10.83 6.66
N ASP A 143 15.69 -10.29 7.80
CA ASP A 143 14.97 -10.35 9.07
C ASP A 143 14.25 -9.01 9.24
N MET A 144 12.92 -9.06 9.35
CA MET A 144 12.07 -7.86 9.32
C MET A 144 11.00 -7.93 10.39
N THR A 145 10.70 -6.80 11.01
CA THR A 145 9.48 -6.60 11.76
C THR A 145 8.55 -5.62 11.03
N VAL A 146 7.26 -5.93 11.06
CA VAL A 146 6.20 -5.02 10.60
C VAL A 146 5.30 -4.75 11.78
N THR A 147 5.15 -3.48 12.15
CA THR A 147 4.29 -3.10 13.27
C THR A 147 3.09 -2.30 12.78
N HIS A 148 1.89 -2.84 12.97
CA HIS A 148 0.67 -2.05 12.90
C HIS A 148 0.41 -1.43 14.27
N HIS A 149 0.37 -0.12 14.31
CA HIS A 149 0.15 0.69 15.51
C HIS A 149 -1.15 1.48 15.34
N TYR A 150 -2.17 1.18 16.15
CA TYR A 150 -3.43 1.89 16.11
C TYR A 150 -3.65 2.70 17.40
N ASP A 151 -3.84 4.01 17.22
CA ASP A 151 -4.19 4.99 18.26
C ASP A 151 -5.68 5.32 18.13
N LEU A 152 -6.48 4.79 19.06
CA LEU A 152 -7.92 4.97 19.08
C LEU A 152 -8.33 6.43 19.35
N THR A 153 -7.58 7.12 20.22
CA THR A 153 -7.88 8.53 20.58
C THR A 153 -7.82 9.42 19.35
N ASN A 154 -6.80 9.23 18.51
CA ASN A 154 -6.53 10.07 17.35
C ASN A 154 -7.07 9.49 16.04
N LEU A 155 -7.72 8.31 16.05
CA LEU A 155 -8.16 7.59 14.85
C LEU A 155 -7.02 7.46 13.85
N LYS A 156 -5.86 7.02 14.36
CA LYS A 156 -4.60 6.98 13.61
C LYS A 156 -4.03 5.58 13.55
N TRP A 157 -3.83 5.11 12.33
CA TRP A 157 -3.09 3.89 12.05
C TRP A 157 -1.71 4.22 11.51
N SER A 158 -0.68 3.64 12.11
CA SER A 158 0.70 3.73 11.61
C SER A 158 1.20 2.34 11.27
N ILE A 159 1.97 2.23 10.20
CA ILE A 159 2.71 1.05 9.83
C ILE A 159 4.20 1.36 9.87
N ILE A 160 4.97 0.52 10.59
CA ILE A 160 6.39 0.70 10.81
C ILE A 160 7.11 -0.54 10.30
N TYR A 161 8.14 -0.34 9.51
CA TYR A 161 9.01 -1.37 8.96
C TYR A 161 10.41 -1.22 9.54
N GLU A 162 10.97 -2.31 10.08
CA GLU A 162 12.35 -2.37 10.54
C GLU A 162 12.97 -3.65 9.99
N ALA A 163 14.13 -3.56 9.32
CA ALA A 163 14.72 -4.72 8.68
C ALA A 163 16.24 -4.66 8.62
N THR A 164 16.86 -5.85 8.63
CA THR A 164 18.28 -6.06 8.34
C THR A 164 18.45 -7.17 7.31
N SER A 165 19.58 -7.18 6.59
CA SER A 165 19.86 -8.19 5.58
C SER A 165 21.21 -8.88 5.79
N THR A 166 21.27 -10.15 5.39
CA THR A 166 22.54 -10.95 5.40
C THR A 166 23.51 -10.55 4.30
N GLU A 167 23.01 -9.88 3.24
CA GLU A 167 23.77 -9.40 2.08
C GLU A 167 23.17 -8.09 1.58
N ASP A 168 23.87 -7.38 0.68
CA ASP A 168 23.26 -6.25 -0.03
C ASP A 168 22.08 -6.75 -0.86
N THR A 169 20.93 -6.06 -0.77
CA THR A 169 19.68 -6.47 -1.41
C THR A 169 18.79 -5.28 -1.74
N LEU A 170 17.62 -5.54 -2.32
CA LEU A 170 16.58 -4.55 -2.46
C LEU A 170 15.51 -4.75 -1.38
N LEU A 171 15.03 -3.65 -0.83
CA LEU A 171 13.90 -3.62 0.09
C LEU A 171 13.09 -2.34 -0.12
N ASN A 172 11.86 -2.49 -0.55
CA ASN A 172 10.91 -1.40 -0.82
C ASN A 172 9.50 -1.81 -0.34
N PRO A 173 9.26 -1.91 0.99
CA PRO A 173 7.99 -2.38 1.53
C PRO A 173 6.94 -1.28 1.48
N MET A 174 5.67 -1.67 1.30
CA MET A 174 4.51 -0.77 1.36
C MET A 174 3.26 -1.50 1.83
N ASN A 175 2.17 -0.77 2.08
CA ASN A 175 0.84 -1.35 2.30
C ASN A 175 -0.13 -0.94 1.19
N HIS A 176 -0.90 -1.90 0.72
CA HIS A 176 -1.80 -1.77 -0.44
C HIS A 176 -3.26 -1.55 -0.01
N VAL A 177 -3.46 -0.67 0.97
CA VAL A 177 -4.81 -0.30 1.42
C VAL A 177 -5.49 0.63 0.41
N TYR A 178 -6.77 0.38 0.16
CA TYR A 178 -7.61 1.24 -0.67
C TYR A 178 -8.56 2.05 0.21
N PHE A 179 -8.44 3.35 0.16
CA PHE A 179 -9.31 4.27 0.89
C PHE A 179 -10.53 4.68 0.07
N ASN A 180 -11.65 4.87 0.77
CA ASN A 180 -12.82 5.56 0.28
C ASN A 180 -13.50 6.24 1.47
N LEU A 181 -13.52 7.57 1.48
CA LEU A 181 -14.12 8.36 2.58
C LEU A 181 -15.63 8.53 2.40
N ASN A 182 -16.21 8.01 1.31
CA ASN A 182 -17.65 7.90 1.10
C ASN A 182 -18.18 6.57 1.67
N GLU A 183 -19.43 6.27 1.40
CA GLU A 183 -19.96 4.93 1.64
C GLU A 183 -19.25 3.91 0.72
N THR A 184 -19.10 2.68 1.20
CA THR A 184 -18.49 1.57 0.48
C THR A 184 -19.08 1.44 -0.93
N ASN A 185 -18.23 1.24 -1.94
CA ASN A 185 -18.57 1.13 -3.36
C ASN A 185 -19.07 2.40 -4.06
N ALA A 186 -19.17 3.53 -3.38
CA ALA A 186 -19.38 4.81 -4.05
C ALA A 186 -18.13 5.22 -4.83
N SER A 187 -18.30 6.04 -5.87
CA SER A 187 -17.16 6.63 -6.59
C SER A 187 -16.36 7.57 -5.70
N ILE A 188 -15.02 7.59 -5.89
CA ILE A 188 -14.12 8.54 -5.22
C ILE A 188 -14.05 9.91 -5.92
N GLU A 189 -14.82 10.13 -6.98
CA GLU A 189 -14.74 11.34 -7.83
C GLU A 189 -14.80 12.66 -7.06
N ASN A 190 -15.56 12.71 -5.97
CA ASN A 190 -15.70 13.89 -5.12
C ASN A 190 -14.56 14.10 -4.12
N HIS A 191 -13.63 13.15 -3.99
CA HIS A 191 -12.49 13.34 -3.09
C HIS A 191 -11.51 14.35 -3.68
N GLN A 192 -11.02 15.25 -2.84
CA GLN A 192 -10.12 16.33 -3.18
C GLN A 192 -8.70 16.05 -2.71
N LEU A 193 -7.76 16.16 -3.63
CA LEU A 193 -6.32 16.13 -3.37
C LEU A 193 -5.87 17.56 -3.04
N HIS A 194 -5.25 17.74 -1.86
CA HIS A 194 -4.85 19.07 -1.35
C HIS A 194 -3.40 19.45 -1.62
N HIS A 195 -2.71 18.67 -2.44
CA HIS A 195 -1.28 18.82 -2.74
C HIS A 195 -1.04 18.88 -4.24
N ASN A 196 0.13 19.40 -4.62
CA ASN A 196 0.60 19.24 -5.98
C ASN A 196 0.86 17.76 -6.28
N VAL A 197 0.25 17.26 -7.33
CA VAL A 197 0.47 15.92 -7.83
C VAL A 197 1.62 15.97 -8.84
N GLN A 198 2.83 15.67 -8.36
CA GLN A 198 4.06 15.56 -9.16
C GLN A 198 4.20 14.12 -9.64
N LEU A 199 3.58 13.81 -10.77
CA LEU A 199 3.43 12.46 -11.28
C LEU A 199 4.67 12.05 -12.09
N TYR A 200 5.23 10.86 -11.81
CA TYR A 200 6.24 10.25 -12.69
C TYR A 200 5.55 9.58 -13.89
N PRO A 201 5.91 9.96 -15.15
CA PRO A 201 5.28 9.37 -16.32
C PRO A 201 5.62 7.88 -16.45
N LEU A 202 4.64 7.11 -16.91
CA LEU A 202 4.77 5.67 -17.15
C LEU A 202 4.76 5.36 -18.65
N LYS A 203 5.56 4.36 -19.04
CA LYS A 203 5.45 3.67 -20.33
C LYS A 203 4.14 2.89 -20.40
N ASP A 204 3.73 2.43 -21.60
CA ASP A 204 2.53 1.62 -21.83
C ASP A 204 2.46 0.34 -20.95
N ASN A 205 3.60 -0.18 -20.54
CA ASN A 205 3.73 -1.36 -19.69
C ASN A 205 3.87 -1.03 -18.18
N GLN A 206 3.44 0.15 -17.75
CA GLN A 206 3.41 0.62 -16.36
C GLN A 206 4.80 0.72 -15.67
N ILE A 207 5.84 0.86 -16.45
CA ILE A 207 7.20 1.10 -15.95
C ILE A 207 7.49 2.60 -15.99
N VAL A 208 8.08 3.14 -14.93
CA VAL A 208 8.50 4.55 -14.88
C VAL A 208 9.39 4.88 -16.06
N GLU A 209 9.01 5.91 -16.83
CA GLU A 209 9.68 6.32 -18.07
C GLU A 209 10.84 7.27 -17.80
N SER A 210 10.66 8.19 -16.86
CA SER A 210 11.58 9.30 -16.59
C SER A 210 11.62 9.64 -15.10
N LEU A 211 12.75 10.21 -14.67
CA LEU A 211 12.89 10.83 -13.34
C LEU A 211 12.34 12.28 -13.30
N ASP A 212 12.01 12.86 -14.46
CA ASP A 212 11.33 14.14 -14.53
C ASP A 212 9.83 13.91 -14.28
N THR A 213 9.25 14.73 -13.41
CA THR A 213 7.83 14.65 -13.06
C THR A 213 6.97 15.65 -13.84
N GLU A 214 5.69 15.33 -14.03
CA GLU A 214 4.66 16.21 -14.56
C GLU A 214 3.83 16.77 -13.42
N ASN A 215 3.63 18.09 -13.37
CA ASN A 215 2.78 18.71 -12.36
C ASN A 215 1.34 18.81 -12.85
N ILE A 216 0.51 17.90 -12.41
CA ILE A 216 -0.89 17.77 -12.85
C ILE A 216 -1.72 19.01 -12.45
N ASN A 217 -1.47 19.60 -11.28
CA ASN A 217 -2.16 20.80 -10.84
C ASN A 217 -1.91 22.00 -11.76
N VAL A 218 -0.68 22.15 -12.26
CA VAL A 218 -0.31 23.19 -13.24
C VAL A 218 -1.00 22.94 -14.58
N GLU A 219 -1.01 21.70 -15.05
CA GLU A 219 -1.66 21.31 -16.30
C GLU A 219 -3.18 21.59 -16.28
N ILE A 220 -3.84 21.28 -15.14
CA ILE A 220 -5.28 21.55 -14.93
C ILE A 220 -5.53 23.02 -14.58
N GLY A 221 -4.54 23.75 -14.06
CA GLY A 221 -4.65 25.16 -13.66
C GLY A 221 -5.33 25.37 -12.30
N LYS A 222 -5.16 24.44 -11.33
CA LYS A 222 -5.76 24.48 -9.99
C LYS A 222 -4.75 24.13 -8.90
N GLU A 223 -4.89 24.77 -7.73
CA GLU A 223 -4.06 24.47 -6.54
C GLU A 223 -4.45 23.15 -5.88
N SER A 224 -5.73 22.80 -5.90
CA SER A 224 -6.25 21.51 -5.45
C SER A 224 -7.24 20.96 -6.46
N ILE A 225 -7.25 19.64 -6.64
CA ILE A 225 -8.03 18.95 -7.67
C ILE A 225 -8.85 17.83 -7.07
N THR A 226 -10.05 17.60 -7.59
CA THR A 226 -10.81 16.40 -7.29
C THR A 226 -10.38 15.26 -8.22
N PHE A 227 -10.63 14.01 -7.80
CA PHE A 227 -10.41 12.88 -8.71
C PHE A 227 -11.28 13.01 -9.98
N LYS A 228 -12.50 13.57 -9.88
CA LYS A 228 -13.33 13.85 -11.06
C LYS A 228 -12.62 14.75 -12.05
N GLU A 229 -12.12 15.90 -11.58
CA GLU A 229 -11.41 16.86 -12.44
C GLU A 229 -10.16 16.25 -13.07
N LEU A 230 -9.50 15.37 -12.33
CA LEU A 230 -8.36 14.62 -12.83
C LEU A 230 -8.79 13.63 -13.92
N PHE A 231 -9.82 12.80 -13.70
CA PHE A 231 -10.31 11.84 -14.70
C PHE A 231 -10.85 12.52 -15.96
N GLU A 232 -11.45 13.71 -15.84
CA GLU A 232 -11.98 14.50 -16.95
C GLU A 232 -10.93 15.43 -17.59
N SER A 233 -9.69 15.46 -17.08
CA SER A 233 -8.64 16.41 -17.50
C SER A 233 -8.22 16.29 -18.97
N GLY A 234 -8.36 15.11 -19.55
CA GLY A 234 -7.87 14.81 -20.89
C GLY A 234 -6.35 14.62 -20.99
N LEU A 235 -5.63 14.63 -19.87
CA LEU A 235 -4.18 14.40 -19.82
C LEU A 235 -3.82 13.01 -20.31
N GLN A 236 -2.74 12.90 -21.09
CA GLN A 236 -2.37 11.65 -21.76
C GLN A 236 -2.16 10.51 -20.75
N GLN A 237 -1.38 10.72 -19.71
CA GLN A 237 -1.09 9.71 -18.69
C GLN A 237 -2.37 9.23 -17.97
N ILE A 238 -3.29 10.14 -17.66
CA ILE A 238 -4.55 9.81 -17.01
C ILE A 238 -5.47 9.01 -17.93
N ASN A 239 -5.60 9.43 -19.20
CA ASN A 239 -6.43 8.73 -20.17
C ASN A 239 -5.88 7.33 -20.51
N GLN A 240 -4.56 7.20 -20.62
CA GLN A 240 -3.88 5.95 -20.94
C GLN A 240 -4.18 4.85 -19.91
N PHE A 241 -4.22 5.20 -18.64
CA PHE A 241 -4.44 4.25 -17.54
C PHE A 241 -5.86 4.31 -16.95
N ASN A 242 -6.79 5.04 -17.57
CA ASN A 242 -8.15 5.25 -17.07
C ASN A 242 -8.19 5.74 -15.61
N GLY A 243 -7.26 6.63 -15.24
CA GLY A 243 -7.09 7.15 -13.89
C GLY A 243 -5.62 7.30 -13.50
N ILE A 244 -5.33 7.31 -12.21
CA ILE A 244 -3.96 7.29 -11.71
C ILE A 244 -3.54 5.84 -11.46
N ASP A 245 -2.33 5.47 -11.88
CA ASP A 245 -1.59 4.27 -11.48
C ASP A 245 -0.09 4.62 -11.45
N HIS A 246 0.23 5.71 -10.73
CA HIS A 246 1.51 6.37 -10.89
C HIS A 246 2.19 6.64 -9.56
N PRO A 247 3.51 6.54 -9.52
CA PRO A 247 4.29 7.15 -8.46
C PRO A 247 4.15 8.68 -8.54
N VAL A 248 3.97 9.27 -7.37
CA VAL A 248 3.89 10.72 -7.16
C VAL A 248 5.00 11.11 -6.21
N LYS A 249 5.80 12.10 -6.61
CA LYS A 249 6.83 12.67 -5.75
C LYS A 249 6.19 13.52 -4.66
N LEU A 250 6.55 13.26 -3.42
CA LEU A 250 6.10 14.05 -2.28
C LEU A 250 6.96 15.31 -2.16
N GLU A 251 6.31 16.46 -2.05
CA GLU A 251 6.97 17.74 -1.75
C GLU A 251 7.09 17.96 -0.23
N ASP A 252 6.18 17.37 0.54
CA ASP A 252 6.10 17.40 2.00
C ASP A 252 5.92 16.00 2.58
N VAL A 253 6.24 15.84 3.85
CA VAL A 253 6.03 14.59 4.61
C VAL A 253 4.54 14.25 4.81
N THR A 254 3.64 15.16 4.51
CA THR A 254 2.20 15.03 4.70
C THR A 254 1.46 15.12 3.36
N PHE A 255 0.50 14.23 3.15
CA PHE A 255 -0.40 14.23 1.98
C PHE A 255 -1.85 14.09 2.44
N LYS A 256 -2.75 14.92 1.90
CA LYS A 256 -4.15 14.99 2.35
C LYS A 256 -5.14 14.75 1.22
N VAL A 257 -6.13 13.92 1.52
CA VAL A 257 -7.29 13.69 0.66
C VAL A 257 -8.56 13.86 1.49
N SER A 258 -9.55 14.57 1.00
CA SER A 258 -10.81 14.76 1.74
C SER A 258 -12.05 14.65 0.84
N ASN A 259 -13.16 14.27 1.44
CA ASN A 259 -14.49 14.52 0.89
C ASN A 259 -15.18 15.68 1.65
N ASP A 260 -16.51 15.76 1.63
CA ASP A 260 -17.25 16.82 2.32
C ASP A 260 -17.24 16.67 3.85
N GLU A 261 -17.04 15.48 4.39
CA GLU A 261 -17.19 15.15 5.81
C GLU A 261 -15.87 14.77 6.50
N LEU A 262 -15.01 14.04 5.79
CA LEU A 262 -13.78 13.46 6.33
C LEU A 262 -12.55 13.97 5.58
N GLU A 263 -11.44 14.01 6.31
CA GLU A 263 -10.10 14.20 5.76
C GLU A 263 -9.20 13.03 6.19
N LEU A 264 -8.58 12.38 5.21
CA LEU A 264 -7.48 11.45 5.40
C LEU A 264 -6.18 12.24 5.31
N GLU A 265 -5.39 12.21 6.39
CA GLU A 265 -4.03 12.73 6.42
C GLU A 265 -3.04 11.58 6.46
N MET A 266 -2.21 11.45 5.44
CA MET A 266 -1.07 10.55 5.40
C MET A 266 0.20 11.32 5.78
N THR A 267 1.04 10.74 6.64
CA THR A 267 2.38 11.25 6.98
C THR A 267 3.40 10.13 6.81
N THR A 268 4.50 10.40 6.13
CA THR A 268 5.53 9.38 5.84
C THR A 268 6.93 9.95 5.82
N ASP A 269 7.93 9.09 6.01
CA ASP A 269 9.36 9.38 5.79
C ASP A 269 9.83 8.97 4.38
N GLN A 270 8.92 8.45 3.54
CA GLN A 270 9.22 8.11 2.15
C GLN A 270 9.14 9.34 1.24
N ASN A 271 9.85 9.30 0.12
CA ASN A 271 9.90 10.40 -0.85
C ASN A 271 8.80 10.32 -1.90
N GLU A 272 8.24 9.14 -2.11
CA GLU A 272 7.23 8.87 -3.12
C GLU A 272 6.02 8.16 -2.50
N VAL A 273 4.89 8.34 -3.16
CA VAL A 273 3.65 7.58 -2.93
C VAL A 273 3.10 7.11 -4.27
N VAL A 274 2.80 5.83 -4.40
CA VAL A 274 2.02 5.36 -5.55
C VAL A 274 0.55 5.57 -5.25
N ILE A 275 -0.12 6.27 -6.17
CA ILE A 275 -1.57 6.44 -6.14
C ILE A 275 -2.14 5.54 -7.24
N PHE A 276 -3.01 4.61 -6.85
CA PHE A 276 -3.81 3.81 -7.77
C PHE A 276 -5.29 4.04 -7.49
N THR A 277 -6.07 4.35 -8.53
CA THR A 277 -7.47 4.74 -8.38
C THR A 277 -8.46 3.63 -8.80
N LEU A 278 -8.05 2.37 -8.69
CA LEU A 278 -8.84 1.20 -9.07
C LEU A 278 -9.43 1.38 -10.48
N ASN A 279 -8.56 1.51 -11.47
CA ASN A 279 -8.85 1.97 -12.82
C ASN A 279 -9.61 0.96 -13.69
N ASP A 280 -9.58 -0.31 -13.28
CA ASP A 280 -10.34 -1.41 -13.85
C ASP A 280 -10.77 -2.38 -12.74
N VAL A 281 -11.80 -3.15 -12.99
CA VAL A 281 -12.25 -4.21 -12.09
C VAL A 281 -12.53 -5.45 -12.91
N ASP A 282 -11.61 -6.42 -12.84
CA ASP A 282 -11.75 -7.75 -13.43
C ASP A 282 -11.78 -8.83 -12.34
N TRP A 283 -12.70 -8.68 -11.40
CA TRP A 283 -12.97 -9.68 -10.38
C TRP A 283 -14.41 -10.17 -10.52
N ASN A 284 -14.57 -11.20 -11.34
CA ASN A 284 -15.88 -11.63 -11.84
C ASN A 284 -16.91 -11.96 -10.77
N ASP A 285 -16.48 -12.49 -9.62
CA ASP A 285 -17.38 -12.91 -8.54
C ASP A 285 -17.77 -11.75 -7.59
N ARG A 286 -17.20 -10.56 -7.78
CA ARG A 286 -17.33 -9.38 -6.92
C ARG A 286 -17.81 -8.11 -7.63
N LYS A 287 -18.27 -8.22 -8.88
CA LYS A 287 -18.71 -7.06 -9.69
C LYS A 287 -19.84 -6.24 -9.08
N ASP A 288 -20.62 -6.82 -8.16
CA ASP A 288 -21.71 -6.12 -7.48
C ASP A 288 -21.25 -5.37 -6.22
N SER A 289 -20.02 -5.61 -5.74
CA SER A 289 -19.48 -5.05 -4.50
C SER A 289 -18.30 -4.11 -4.69
N ILE A 290 -17.65 -4.12 -5.85
CA ILE A 290 -16.47 -3.30 -6.17
C ILE A 290 -16.66 -2.71 -7.56
N ASN A 291 -16.54 -1.39 -7.67
CA ASN A 291 -16.66 -0.66 -8.93
C ASN A 291 -15.34 0.00 -9.31
N VAL A 292 -15.17 0.27 -10.61
CA VAL A 292 -14.10 1.15 -11.08
C VAL A 292 -14.18 2.49 -10.33
N HIS A 293 -13.04 3.00 -9.90
CA HIS A 293 -12.92 4.23 -9.12
C HIS A 293 -13.72 4.23 -7.80
N SER A 294 -13.89 3.07 -7.16
CA SER A 294 -14.48 3.00 -5.82
C SER A 294 -13.45 3.04 -4.69
N GLY A 295 -12.18 3.20 -4.99
CA GLY A 295 -11.11 3.33 -4.00
C GLY A 295 -9.83 3.92 -4.58
N PHE A 296 -8.97 4.41 -3.72
CA PHE A 296 -7.63 4.87 -4.07
C PHE A 296 -6.61 4.39 -3.06
N THR A 297 -5.39 4.11 -3.52
CA THR A 297 -4.26 3.77 -2.65
C THR A 297 -3.37 4.98 -2.37
N LEU A 298 -2.65 4.94 -1.27
CA LEU A 298 -1.52 5.82 -0.96
C LEU A 298 -0.37 4.93 -0.48
N GLU A 299 0.33 4.31 -1.42
CA GLU A 299 1.39 3.33 -1.17
C GLU A 299 2.72 4.06 -1.02
N THR A 300 3.11 4.35 0.20
CA THR A 300 4.36 5.06 0.50
C THR A 300 5.55 4.13 0.35
N GLN A 301 6.50 4.51 -0.50
CA GLN A 301 7.65 3.67 -0.87
C GLN A 301 8.71 4.50 -1.61
N SER A 302 9.86 3.90 -1.90
CA SER A 302 10.79 4.45 -2.90
C SER A 302 10.22 4.25 -4.30
N LEU A 303 10.71 5.05 -5.27
CA LEU A 303 10.26 4.97 -6.66
C LEU A 303 10.36 3.52 -7.18
N PRO A 304 9.25 2.91 -7.67
CA PRO A 304 9.30 1.61 -8.31
C PRO A 304 10.33 1.56 -9.44
N ASN A 305 11.05 0.45 -9.59
CA ASN A 305 12.13 0.27 -10.56
C ASN A 305 13.35 1.18 -10.37
N ASP A 306 13.51 1.80 -9.20
CA ASP A 306 14.59 2.73 -8.91
C ASP A 306 15.99 2.14 -9.15
N ILE A 307 16.17 0.86 -8.87
CA ILE A 307 17.44 0.14 -9.10
C ILE A 307 17.87 0.17 -10.58
N ASN A 308 16.93 0.10 -11.52
CA ASN A 308 17.20 0.16 -12.95
C ASN A 308 17.33 1.60 -13.47
N LEU A 309 16.80 2.59 -12.74
CA LEU A 309 16.87 4.00 -13.08
C LEU A 309 18.10 4.69 -12.46
N LEU A 310 18.44 4.34 -11.22
CA LEU A 310 19.45 5.00 -10.39
C LEU A 310 20.67 4.12 -10.11
N ASN A 311 20.62 2.83 -10.50
CA ASN A 311 21.67 1.84 -10.26
C ASN A 311 22.06 1.78 -8.77
N GLU A 312 23.35 1.79 -8.45
CA GLU A 312 23.90 1.71 -7.08
C GLU A 312 23.48 2.89 -6.15
N SER A 313 22.80 3.90 -6.67
CA SER A 313 22.25 5.04 -5.92
C SER A 313 20.77 4.88 -5.58
N ALA A 314 20.15 3.74 -5.92
CA ALA A 314 18.74 3.48 -5.67
C ALA A 314 18.45 3.46 -4.15
N PRO A 315 17.44 4.23 -3.68
CA PRO A 315 17.02 4.24 -2.27
C PRO A 315 16.55 2.89 -1.76
N SER A 316 16.03 2.03 -2.64
CA SER A 316 15.60 0.68 -2.27
C SER A 316 16.74 -0.28 -1.92
N ILE A 317 18.00 0.09 -2.09
CA ILE A 317 19.13 -0.78 -1.73
C ILE A 317 19.32 -0.80 -0.21
N LEU A 318 19.12 -1.96 0.39
CA LEU A 318 19.50 -2.25 1.78
C LEU A 318 20.89 -2.88 1.79
N ARG A 319 21.89 -2.15 2.30
CA ARG A 319 23.26 -2.67 2.41
C ARG A 319 23.39 -3.59 3.61
N LYS A 320 24.21 -4.62 3.47
CA LYS A 320 24.57 -5.52 4.57
C LYS A 320 25.16 -4.74 5.74
N GLY A 321 24.57 -4.92 6.91
CA GLY A 321 24.99 -4.24 8.15
C GLY A 321 24.26 -2.93 8.43
N ASP A 322 23.48 -2.42 7.46
CA ASP A 322 22.59 -1.32 7.68
C ASP A 322 21.22 -1.81 8.20
N THR A 323 20.49 -0.91 8.83
CA THR A 323 19.11 -1.14 9.25
C THR A 323 18.19 -0.27 8.41
N PHE A 324 17.21 -0.90 7.76
CA PHE A 324 16.10 -0.19 7.13
C PHE A 324 15.08 0.19 8.21
N ASN A 325 14.61 1.42 8.17
CA ASN A 325 13.51 1.90 9.00
C ASN A 325 12.62 2.77 8.13
N SER A 326 11.31 2.56 8.23
CA SER A 326 10.31 3.42 7.59
C SER A 326 9.04 3.47 8.43
N VAL A 327 8.39 4.63 8.41
CA VAL A 327 7.10 4.83 9.08
C VAL A 327 6.14 5.61 8.19
N THR A 328 4.93 5.07 8.08
CA THR A 328 3.79 5.76 7.47
C THR A 328 2.63 5.75 8.43
N SER A 329 1.95 6.87 8.54
CA SER A 329 0.75 7.01 9.36
C SER A 329 -0.41 7.53 8.52
N TYR A 330 -1.58 7.03 8.79
CA TYR A 330 -2.86 7.48 8.23
C TYR A 330 -3.77 7.89 9.37
N GLN A 331 -4.33 9.08 9.30
CA GLN A 331 -5.23 9.63 10.31
C GLN A 331 -6.52 10.10 9.65
N ILE A 332 -7.66 9.75 10.25
CA ILE A 332 -8.98 10.24 9.82
C ILE A 332 -9.40 11.39 10.72
N ASN A 333 -9.70 12.52 10.10
CA ASN A 333 -10.18 13.73 10.76
C ASN A 333 -11.59 14.08 10.26
N TYR A 334 -12.45 14.57 11.16
CA TYR A 334 -13.72 15.17 10.74
C TYR A 334 -13.48 16.59 10.25
N LYS A 335 -14.04 16.93 9.09
CA LYS A 335 -14.04 18.31 8.62
C LYS A 335 -15.02 19.14 9.47
N LYS A 336 -14.63 20.35 9.82
CA LYS A 336 -15.42 21.28 10.63
C LYS A 336 -16.38 22.08 9.77
#